data_5ed00cde2c61f434ebf7a255bc4b4970
#
_entry.id   5ed00cde2c61f434ebf7a255bc4b4970
#
_cell.length_a   1.000
_cell.length_b   1.000
_cell.length_c   1.000
_cell.angle_alpha   90.00
_cell.angle_beta   90.00
_cell.angle_gamma   90.00
#
_symmetry.space_group_name_H-M   'P 1'
#
loop_
_entity.id
_entity.type
_entity.pdbx_description
1 polymer ?
#
loop_
_entity_poly.entity_id
_entity_poly.type
_entity_poly.pdbx_seq_one_letter_code
_entity_poly.pdbx_strand_id
1 'polypeptide(L)'
;MAIFNPETEQDLLKRGYSRRNFGRISALVAGGAALPFYNEAAMAQLSMRTGVPADAVRINANENPLGPCPEAAEAMYAVIKGGGRYMYEKSFEFAKTQADIDGVKPDYVMPFAGSSAPLHYSVIAFTSKDRGLVTADPDYEAAGRAAQFIGAKVTKVKLDAANGYKHDVKAMLAADPNAGAFYVCNPNNP
;
A
#
# COMPACT_ATOMS: atom_id res chain seq x y z
N MET A 1 10.08 29.35 -2.18
CA MET A 1 9.23 29.19 -0.98
C MET A 1 9.87 28.14 -0.10
N ALA A 2 10.33 28.48 1.11
CA ALA A 2 10.97 27.51 2.01
C ALA A 2 9.86 26.59 2.55
N ILE A 3 10.00 25.29 2.31
CA ILE A 3 9.02 24.27 2.71
C ILE A 3 9.04 24.01 4.23
N PHE A 4 10.11 24.45 4.92
CA PHE A 4 10.30 24.27 6.36
C PHE A 4 10.72 25.58 7.03
N ASN A 5 10.38 25.69 8.32
CA ASN A 5 10.89 26.80 9.13
C ASN A 5 12.40 26.64 9.39
N PRO A 6 13.12 27.72 9.71
CA PRO A 6 14.58 27.69 9.90
C PRO A 6 15.07 26.74 11.00
N GLU A 7 14.27 26.51 12.03
CA GLU A 7 14.62 25.60 13.15
C GLU A 7 14.57 24.15 12.71
N THR A 8 13.56 23.76 11.95
CA THR A 8 13.44 22.41 11.38
C THR A 8 14.55 22.14 10.37
N GLU A 9 14.94 23.15 9.57
CA GLU A 9 16.06 23.02 8.63
C GLU A 9 17.39 22.79 9.37
N GLN A 10 17.64 23.53 10.46
CA GLN A 10 18.84 23.36 11.26
C GLN A 10 18.88 22.00 12.00
N ASP A 11 17.76 21.54 12.54
CA ASP A 11 17.70 20.23 13.21
C ASP A 11 17.97 19.08 12.21
N LEU A 12 17.43 19.18 11.01
CA LEU A 12 17.67 18.21 9.95
C LEU A 12 19.15 18.21 9.49
N LEU A 13 19.78 19.39 9.39
CA LEU A 13 21.20 19.50 9.05
C LEU A 13 22.10 18.89 10.16
N LYS A 14 21.76 19.08 11.43
CA LYS A 14 22.45 18.47 12.57
C LYS A 14 22.34 16.93 12.56
N ARG A 15 21.25 16.40 12.04
CA ARG A 15 21.02 14.95 11.88
C ARG A 15 21.70 14.37 10.63
N GLY A 16 22.54 15.14 9.92
CA GLY A 16 23.32 14.67 8.77
C GLY A 16 22.64 14.81 7.41
N TYR A 17 21.51 15.54 7.33
CA TYR A 17 20.89 15.84 6.04
C TYR A 17 21.62 17.01 5.36
N SER A 18 22.12 16.81 4.16
CA SER A 18 22.63 17.92 3.38
C SER A 18 21.48 18.67 2.66
N ARG A 19 21.63 19.98 2.44
CA ARG A 19 20.70 20.77 1.63
C ARG A 19 20.47 20.18 0.24
N ARG A 20 21.47 19.52 -0.32
CA ARG A 20 21.40 18.86 -1.63
C ARG A 20 20.51 17.59 -1.59
N ASN A 21 20.61 16.80 -0.52
CA ASN A 21 19.73 15.64 -0.31
C ASN A 21 18.29 16.08 -0.06
N PHE A 22 18.11 17.20 0.60
CA PHE A 22 16.81 17.80 0.86
C PHE A 22 16.09 18.22 -0.44
N GLY A 23 16.81 18.92 -1.33
CA GLY A 23 16.28 19.28 -2.65
C GLY A 23 15.93 18.05 -3.50
N ARG A 24 16.73 16.97 -3.40
CA ARG A 24 16.44 15.69 -4.06
C ARG A 24 15.21 15.00 -3.50
N ILE A 25 15.06 14.98 -2.18
CA ILE A 25 13.89 14.40 -1.52
C ILE A 25 12.63 15.20 -1.86
N SER A 26 12.69 16.52 -1.80
CA SER A 26 11.56 17.38 -2.18
C SER A 26 11.18 17.23 -3.65
N ALA A 27 12.15 17.11 -4.56
CA ALA A 27 11.91 16.86 -5.98
C ALA A 27 11.33 15.45 -6.22
N LEU A 28 11.78 14.44 -5.47
CA LEU A 28 11.26 13.07 -5.53
C LEU A 28 9.85 12.99 -4.94
N VAL A 29 9.58 13.69 -3.83
CA VAL A 29 8.22 13.77 -3.25
C VAL A 29 7.28 14.52 -4.19
N ALA A 30 7.71 15.64 -4.77
CA ALA A 30 6.90 16.38 -5.73
C ALA A 30 6.71 15.60 -7.05
N GLY A 31 7.77 14.93 -7.54
CA GLY A 31 7.71 14.07 -8.72
C GLY A 31 6.92 12.77 -8.45
N GLY A 32 7.07 12.19 -7.27
CA GLY A 32 6.33 11.00 -6.83
C GLY A 32 4.83 11.28 -6.65
N ALA A 33 4.47 12.47 -6.18
CA ALA A 33 3.06 12.88 -6.11
C ALA A 33 2.42 13.07 -7.49
N ALA A 34 3.24 13.27 -8.54
CA ALA A 34 2.79 13.35 -9.93
C ALA A 34 2.79 11.98 -10.64
N LEU A 35 3.43 10.95 -10.05
CA LEU A 35 3.45 9.60 -10.62
C LEU A 35 2.31 8.78 -10.03
N PRO A 36 1.45 8.21 -10.88
CA PRO A 36 0.23 7.53 -10.46
C PRO A 36 0.45 6.16 -9.79
N PHE A 37 1.64 5.60 -9.92
CA PHE A 37 2.01 4.34 -9.32
C PHE A 37 3.02 4.55 -8.19
N TYR A 38 2.49 4.91 -7.05
CA TYR A 38 3.21 4.90 -5.80
C TYR A 38 3.24 3.45 -5.32
N ASN A 39 4.28 2.71 -5.63
CA ASN A 39 4.42 1.39 -5.06
C ASN A 39 5.17 1.47 -3.73
N GLU A 40 4.87 0.55 -2.82
CA GLU A 40 5.51 0.46 -1.50
C GLU A 40 7.03 0.30 -1.61
N ALA A 41 7.52 -0.35 -2.66
CA ALA A 41 8.94 -0.47 -2.94
C ALA A 41 9.61 0.88 -3.19
N ALA A 42 8.94 1.81 -3.89
CA ALA A 42 9.46 3.17 -4.07
C ALA A 42 9.44 3.96 -2.75
N MET A 43 8.42 3.75 -1.90
CA MET A 43 8.37 4.32 -0.55
C MET A 43 9.48 3.76 0.34
N ALA A 44 9.69 2.45 0.30
CA ALA A 44 10.75 1.79 1.03
C ALA A 44 12.14 2.30 0.59
N GLN A 45 12.36 2.52 -0.71
CA GLN A 45 13.59 3.13 -1.22
C GLN A 45 13.78 4.58 -0.75
N LEU A 46 12.69 5.35 -0.64
CA LEU A 46 12.74 6.71 -0.09
C LEU A 46 13.01 6.72 1.42
N SER A 47 12.60 5.69 2.13
CA SER A 47 12.89 5.49 3.56
C SER A 47 14.25 4.86 3.83
N MET A 48 14.91 4.28 2.82
CA MET A 48 16.28 3.77 2.93
C MET A 48 17.27 4.93 3.07
N ARG A 49 17.48 5.33 4.30
CA ARG A 49 18.57 6.24 4.65
C ARG A 49 19.87 5.48 4.63
N THR A 50 20.83 5.97 3.87
CA THR A 50 22.23 5.60 4.09
C THR A 50 22.62 6.02 5.52
N GLY A 51 23.08 5.08 6.32
CA GLY A 51 23.56 5.37 7.69
C GLY A 51 22.56 5.08 8.82
N VAL A 52 21.48 4.33 8.56
CA VAL A 52 20.66 3.79 9.66
C VAL A 52 21.46 2.72 10.39
N PRO A 53 21.68 2.85 11.72
CA PRO A 53 22.37 1.82 12.50
C PRO A 53 21.72 0.45 12.33
N ALA A 54 22.53 -0.61 12.33
CA ALA A 54 22.03 -1.98 12.16
C ALA A 54 21.08 -2.42 13.28
N ASP A 55 21.23 -1.82 14.45
CA ASP A 55 20.44 -2.05 15.67
C ASP A 55 19.25 -1.08 15.83
N ALA A 56 19.00 -0.22 14.84
CA ALA A 56 17.90 0.72 14.91
C ALA A 56 16.55 0.00 14.93
N VAL A 57 15.68 0.40 15.85
CA VAL A 57 14.30 -0.05 15.90
C VAL A 57 13.52 0.57 14.74
N ARG A 58 13.02 -0.26 13.84
CA ARG A 58 12.26 0.16 12.65
C ARG A 58 10.76 0.12 12.95
N ILE A 59 10.13 1.29 12.94
CA ILE A 59 8.70 1.46 13.20
C ILE A 59 7.99 2.27 12.08
N ASN A 60 8.67 2.42 10.95
CA ASN A 60 8.23 3.28 9.83
C ASN A 60 7.34 2.54 8.81
N ALA A 61 7.17 1.23 8.96
CA ALA A 61 6.34 0.40 8.09
C ALA A 61 5.77 -0.79 8.86
N ASN A 62 4.66 -1.32 8.37
CA ASN A 62 4.03 -2.53 8.91
C ASN A 62 4.73 -3.75 8.29
N GLU A 63 5.82 -4.18 8.91
CA GLU A 63 6.65 -5.31 8.46
C GLU A 63 6.63 -6.45 9.48
N ASN A 64 6.86 -7.67 9.03
CA ASN A 64 7.16 -8.79 9.90
C ASN A 64 8.67 -8.88 10.13
N PRO A 65 9.20 -8.47 11.29
CA PRO A 65 10.63 -8.46 11.55
C PRO A 65 11.21 -9.88 11.74
N LEU A 66 10.36 -10.89 11.92
CA LEU A 66 10.79 -12.28 12.17
C LEU A 66 11.13 -13.02 10.86
N GLY A 67 10.72 -12.46 9.70
CA GLY A 67 10.89 -13.13 8.42
C GLY A 67 10.00 -14.36 8.25
N PRO A 68 10.30 -15.21 7.27
CA PRO A 68 9.57 -16.46 7.05
C PRO A 68 9.91 -17.52 8.11
N CYS A 69 9.01 -18.49 8.35
CA CYS A 69 9.35 -19.66 9.13
C CYS A 69 10.41 -20.52 8.41
N PRO A 70 11.15 -21.40 9.14
CA PRO A 70 12.22 -22.18 8.56
C PRO A 70 11.77 -23.00 7.33
N GLU A 71 10.62 -23.64 7.41
CA GLU A 71 10.06 -24.48 6.33
C GLU A 71 9.77 -23.66 5.07
N ALA A 72 9.24 -22.43 5.24
CA ALA A 72 9.02 -21.52 4.12
C ALA A 72 10.34 -21.05 3.51
N ALA A 73 11.36 -20.76 4.34
CA ALA A 73 12.68 -20.38 3.87
C ALA A 73 13.33 -21.52 3.05
N GLU A 74 13.26 -22.76 3.51
CA GLU A 74 13.78 -23.93 2.79
C GLU A 74 13.06 -24.13 1.46
N ALA A 75 11.73 -24.01 1.45
CA ALA A 75 10.95 -24.10 0.21
C ALA A 75 11.33 -23.00 -0.80
N MET A 76 11.55 -21.77 -0.35
CA MET A 76 12.03 -20.69 -1.20
C MET A 76 13.43 -20.99 -1.79
N TYR A 77 14.37 -21.49 -0.99
CA TYR A 77 15.68 -21.88 -1.48
C TYR A 77 15.60 -22.99 -2.53
N ALA A 78 14.71 -23.96 -2.36
CA ALA A 78 14.54 -25.06 -3.30
C ALA A 78 14.12 -24.60 -4.71
N VAL A 79 13.30 -23.53 -4.81
CA VAL A 79 12.81 -23.03 -6.10
C VAL A 79 13.75 -22.04 -6.80
N ILE A 80 14.75 -21.48 -6.09
CA ILE A 80 15.66 -20.46 -6.64
C ILE A 80 16.33 -20.96 -7.93
N LYS A 81 16.78 -22.22 -7.97
CA LYS A 81 17.43 -22.80 -9.16
C LYS A 81 16.52 -22.83 -10.40
N GLY A 82 15.21 -22.91 -10.18
CA GLY A 82 14.19 -22.87 -11.23
C GLY A 82 13.73 -21.46 -11.61
N GLY A 83 14.19 -20.41 -10.91
CA GLY A 83 13.70 -19.04 -11.03
C GLY A 83 13.84 -18.37 -12.40
N GLY A 84 14.59 -18.97 -13.33
CA GLY A 84 14.65 -18.56 -14.74
C GLY A 84 13.48 -19.07 -15.59
N ARG A 85 12.55 -19.82 -15.03
CA ARG A 85 11.35 -20.36 -15.68
C ARG A 85 10.09 -19.70 -15.13
N TYR A 86 9.04 -19.66 -15.93
CA TYR A 86 7.75 -19.05 -15.51
C TYR A 86 7.02 -19.82 -14.41
N MET A 87 7.22 -21.15 -14.31
CA MET A 87 6.68 -22.00 -13.23
C MET A 87 5.17 -21.79 -12.97
N TYR A 88 4.37 -21.68 -14.03
CA TYR A 88 2.92 -21.45 -13.94
C TYR A 88 2.20 -22.47 -13.07
N GLU A 89 2.65 -23.73 -13.08
CA GLU A 89 2.13 -24.80 -12.26
C GLU A 89 2.21 -24.49 -10.76
N LYS A 90 3.25 -23.77 -10.32
CA LYS A 90 3.39 -23.37 -8.91
C LYS A 90 2.34 -22.34 -8.48
N SER A 91 1.97 -21.44 -9.38
CA SER A 91 0.89 -20.49 -9.13
C SER A 91 -0.47 -21.19 -9.02
N PHE A 92 -0.72 -22.21 -9.84
CA PHE A 92 -1.94 -23.01 -9.77
C PHE A 92 -1.98 -23.86 -8.50
N GLU A 93 -0.87 -24.51 -8.13
CA GLU A 93 -0.76 -25.26 -6.87
C GLU A 93 -1.04 -24.37 -5.67
N PHE A 94 -0.48 -23.15 -5.65
CA PHE A 94 -0.73 -22.18 -4.61
C PHE A 94 -2.21 -21.78 -4.55
N ALA A 95 -2.80 -21.39 -5.69
CA ALA A 95 -4.20 -21.00 -5.75
C ALA A 95 -5.13 -22.14 -5.28
N LYS A 96 -4.84 -23.38 -5.66
CA LYS A 96 -5.58 -24.56 -5.20
C LYS A 96 -5.46 -24.75 -3.69
N THR A 97 -4.24 -24.71 -3.15
CA THR A 97 -4.00 -24.89 -1.71
C THR A 97 -4.73 -23.83 -0.89
N GLN A 98 -4.65 -22.56 -1.31
CA GLN A 98 -5.35 -21.47 -0.63
C GLN A 98 -6.88 -21.62 -0.75
N ALA A 99 -7.37 -22.02 -1.91
CA ALA A 99 -8.80 -22.26 -2.12
C ALA A 99 -9.33 -23.39 -1.20
N ASP A 100 -8.57 -24.48 -1.05
CA ASP A 100 -8.91 -25.59 -0.15
C ASP A 100 -8.96 -25.11 1.32
N ILE A 101 -8.03 -24.22 1.75
CA ILE A 101 -8.01 -23.62 3.09
C ILE A 101 -9.24 -22.72 3.31
N ASP A 102 -9.57 -21.88 2.34
CA ASP A 102 -10.64 -20.88 2.44
C ASP A 102 -12.03 -21.47 2.12
N GLY A 103 -12.11 -22.73 1.69
CA GLY A 103 -13.37 -23.39 1.33
C GLY A 103 -14.03 -22.81 0.07
N VAL A 104 -13.25 -22.27 -0.86
CA VAL A 104 -13.72 -21.68 -2.14
C VAL A 104 -13.21 -22.48 -3.34
N LYS A 105 -13.70 -22.18 -4.53
CA LYS A 105 -13.17 -22.80 -5.75
C LYS A 105 -11.83 -22.17 -6.15
N PRO A 106 -10.86 -22.91 -6.73
CA PRO A 106 -9.57 -22.38 -7.16
C PRO A 106 -9.67 -21.16 -8.09
N ASP A 107 -10.69 -21.08 -8.94
CA ASP A 107 -10.93 -19.96 -9.85
C ASP A 107 -11.24 -18.62 -9.13
N TYR A 108 -11.52 -18.67 -7.83
CA TYR A 108 -11.74 -17.49 -6.98
C TYR A 108 -10.47 -17.00 -6.29
N VAL A 109 -9.34 -17.63 -6.53
CA VAL A 109 -8.05 -17.31 -5.92
C VAL A 109 -7.04 -16.93 -6.99
N MET A 110 -6.51 -15.74 -6.88
CA MET A 110 -5.47 -15.23 -7.79
C MET A 110 -4.26 -14.75 -6.97
N PRO A 111 -3.12 -15.45 -7.04
CA PRO A 111 -1.93 -15.06 -6.30
C PRO A 111 -1.20 -13.89 -6.94
N PHE A 112 -0.65 -13.00 -6.10
CA PHE A 112 0.18 -11.87 -6.50
C PHE A 112 1.41 -11.77 -5.61
N ALA A 113 2.46 -11.12 -6.12
CA ALA A 113 3.62 -10.74 -5.32
C ALA A 113 3.31 -9.48 -4.48
N GLY A 114 2.51 -9.65 -3.42
CA GLY A 114 2.04 -8.58 -2.55
C GLY A 114 0.65 -8.07 -2.93
N SER A 115 -0.01 -7.38 -1.99
CA SER A 115 -1.41 -6.96 -2.09
C SER A 115 -1.62 -5.61 -2.81
N SER A 116 -0.58 -4.81 -3.03
CA SER A 116 -0.70 -3.48 -3.64
C SER A 116 -1.20 -3.54 -5.08
N ALA A 117 -0.65 -4.45 -5.89
CA ALA A 117 -1.06 -4.59 -7.29
C ALA A 117 -2.53 -5.02 -7.45
N PRO A 118 -3.01 -6.10 -6.79
CA PRO A 118 -4.42 -6.48 -6.90
C PRO A 118 -5.37 -5.43 -6.34
N LEU A 119 -4.98 -4.70 -5.28
CA LEU A 119 -5.77 -3.57 -4.77
C LEU A 119 -5.96 -2.50 -5.85
N HIS A 120 -4.88 -2.07 -6.49
CA HIS A 120 -4.94 -1.07 -7.56
C HIS A 120 -5.77 -1.57 -8.75
N TYR A 121 -5.56 -2.81 -9.20
CA TYR A 121 -6.33 -3.38 -10.30
C TYR A 121 -7.81 -3.47 -9.99
N SER A 122 -8.18 -3.87 -8.76
CA SER A 122 -9.57 -3.93 -8.33
C SER A 122 -10.22 -2.54 -8.38
N VAL A 123 -9.55 -1.53 -7.84
CA VAL A 123 -10.08 -0.15 -7.87
C VAL A 123 -10.26 0.32 -9.31
N ILE A 124 -9.25 0.17 -10.17
CA ILE A 124 -9.29 0.61 -11.57
C ILE A 124 -10.38 -0.14 -12.36
N ALA A 125 -10.59 -1.43 -12.07
CA ALA A 125 -11.59 -2.24 -12.77
C ALA A 125 -13.04 -1.81 -12.48
N PHE A 126 -13.30 -1.32 -11.26
CA PHE A 126 -14.65 -1.00 -10.82
C PHE A 126 -14.97 0.50 -10.75
N THR A 127 -13.97 1.38 -10.88
CA THR A 127 -14.17 2.83 -10.84
C THR A 127 -13.90 3.50 -12.19
N SER A 128 -14.47 4.68 -12.38
CA SER A 128 -14.26 5.52 -13.57
C SER A 128 -14.56 6.98 -13.23
N LYS A 129 -14.46 7.89 -14.20
CA LYS A 129 -14.86 9.30 -14.02
C LYS A 129 -16.30 9.46 -13.55
N ASP A 130 -17.18 8.54 -13.93
CA ASP A 130 -18.62 8.57 -13.61
C ASP A 130 -18.98 7.63 -12.45
N ARG A 131 -18.07 6.78 -12.02
CA ARG A 131 -18.25 5.79 -10.96
C ARG A 131 -17.15 5.91 -9.93
N GLY A 132 -17.43 6.65 -8.84
CA GLY A 132 -16.46 6.98 -7.82
C GLY A 132 -16.06 5.83 -6.90
N LEU A 133 -15.09 6.10 -6.04
CA LEU A 133 -14.70 5.28 -4.90
C LEU A 133 -15.26 5.90 -3.63
N VAL A 134 -15.90 5.11 -2.77
CA VAL A 134 -16.22 5.49 -1.40
C VAL A 134 -15.26 4.80 -0.44
N THR A 135 -14.66 5.55 0.45
CA THR A 135 -13.72 5.06 1.46
C THR A 135 -13.92 5.77 2.80
N ALA A 136 -13.29 5.28 3.86
CA ALA A 136 -13.28 5.93 5.17
C ALA A 136 -12.28 7.10 5.24
N ASP A 137 -12.31 7.84 6.36
CA ASP A 137 -11.32 8.87 6.71
C ASP A 137 -11.13 8.92 8.23
N PRO A 138 -9.95 8.60 8.78
CA PRO A 138 -8.75 8.14 8.06
C PRO A 138 -8.85 6.71 7.53
N ASP A 139 -8.06 6.40 6.50
CA ASP A 139 -8.00 5.07 5.86
C ASP A 139 -6.68 4.91 5.11
N TYR A 140 -6.33 3.66 4.73
CA TYR A 140 -5.17 3.38 3.89
C TYR A 140 -5.37 3.97 2.49
N GLU A 141 -4.55 4.93 2.15
CA GLU A 141 -4.77 5.82 1.02
C GLU A 141 -4.54 5.19 -0.38
N ALA A 142 -4.04 3.95 -0.45
CA ALA A 142 -3.67 3.34 -1.74
C ALA A 142 -4.87 3.21 -2.70
N ALA A 143 -6.04 2.81 -2.20
CA ALA A 143 -7.26 2.72 -3.00
C ALA A 143 -7.70 4.09 -3.53
N GLY A 144 -7.68 5.11 -2.67
CA GLY A 144 -8.01 6.48 -3.06
C GLY A 144 -7.07 7.03 -4.13
N ARG A 145 -5.76 6.77 -4.01
CA ARG A 145 -4.77 7.18 -5.02
C ARG A 145 -5.00 6.48 -6.37
N ALA A 146 -5.30 5.18 -6.35
CA ALA A 146 -5.60 4.44 -7.58
C ALA A 146 -6.84 5.00 -8.30
N ALA A 147 -7.90 5.34 -7.55
CA ALA A 147 -9.10 5.96 -8.10
C ALA A 147 -8.81 7.36 -8.69
N GLN A 148 -8.08 8.20 -7.95
CA GLN A 148 -7.69 9.53 -8.43
C GLN A 148 -6.84 9.48 -9.69
N PHE A 149 -5.98 8.49 -9.82
CA PHE A 149 -5.14 8.31 -11.00
C PHE A 149 -5.94 8.20 -12.30
N ILE A 150 -7.04 7.47 -12.29
CA ILE A 150 -7.92 7.33 -13.46
C ILE A 150 -8.98 8.45 -13.55
N GLY A 151 -8.90 9.46 -12.67
CA GLY A 151 -9.83 10.58 -12.62
C GLY A 151 -11.19 10.24 -11.99
N ALA A 152 -11.27 9.15 -11.22
CA ALA A 152 -12.46 8.81 -10.46
C ALA A 152 -12.58 9.69 -9.21
N LYS A 153 -13.81 10.06 -8.86
CA LYS A 153 -14.12 10.78 -7.62
C LYS A 153 -13.86 9.88 -6.42
N VAL A 154 -13.20 10.42 -5.38
CA VAL A 154 -13.03 9.75 -4.08
C VAL A 154 -13.91 10.46 -3.06
N THR A 155 -14.89 9.76 -2.53
CA THR A 155 -15.79 10.23 -1.48
C THR A 155 -15.39 9.59 -0.15
N LYS A 156 -15.04 10.43 0.83
CA LYS A 156 -14.56 10.00 2.14
C LYS A 156 -15.67 10.10 3.18
N VAL A 157 -15.86 9.06 3.98
CA VAL A 157 -16.78 9.00 5.11
C VAL A 157 -15.98 8.96 6.40
N LYS A 158 -16.16 9.97 7.24
CA LYS A 158 -15.40 10.13 8.47
C LYS A 158 -15.65 8.98 9.45
N LEU A 159 -14.58 8.42 9.98
CA LEU A 159 -14.64 7.53 11.14
C LEU A 159 -14.76 8.37 12.42
N ASP A 160 -15.74 8.05 13.26
CA ASP A 160 -16.03 8.81 14.48
C ASP A 160 -15.49 8.09 15.72
N ALA A 161 -14.74 8.83 16.53
CA ALA A 161 -14.26 8.37 17.85
C ALA A 161 -15.40 7.96 18.77
N ALA A 162 -16.53 8.67 18.74
CA ALA A 162 -17.72 8.36 19.54
C ALA A 162 -18.32 6.99 19.17
N ASN A 163 -18.06 6.49 17.95
CA ASN A 163 -18.48 5.17 17.47
C ASN A 163 -17.32 4.14 17.45
N GLY A 164 -16.23 4.41 18.17
CA GLY A 164 -15.05 3.55 18.22
C GLY A 164 -14.36 3.38 16.86
N TYR A 165 -14.40 4.40 16.01
CA TYR A 165 -13.83 4.41 14.66
C TYR A 165 -14.33 3.27 13.74
N LYS A 166 -15.57 2.81 13.97
CA LYS A 166 -16.19 1.80 13.11
C LYS A 166 -16.65 2.41 11.79
N HIS A 167 -16.57 1.61 10.73
CA HIS A 167 -17.15 1.97 9.43
C HIS A 167 -18.68 2.09 9.56
N ASP A 168 -19.22 3.23 9.15
CA ASP A 168 -20.67 3.43 9.01
C ASP A 168 -21.11 3.03 7.61
N VAL A 169 -21.53 1.77 7.48
CA VAL A 169 -21.96 1.20 6.19
C VAL A 169 -23.13 1.99 5.58
N LYS A 170 -24.06 2.50 6.42
CA LYS A 170 -25.21 3.29 5.92
C LYS A 170 -24.75 4.62 5.35
N ALA A 171 -23.87 5.33 6.07
CA ALA A 171 -23.28 6.57 5.59
C ALA A 171 -22.44 6.35 4.33
N MET A 172 -21.66 5.27 4.26
CA MET A 172 -20.88 4.93 3.06
C MET A 172 -21.78 4.69 1.84
N LEU A 173 -22.85 3.92 1.98
CA LEU A 173 -23.81 3.66 0.90
C LEU A 173 -24.55 4.92 0.46
N ALA A 174 -24.81 5.85 1.37
CA ALA A 174 -25.48 7.11 1.05
C ALA A 174 -24.53 8.18 0.47
N ALA A 175 -23.23 8.05 0.67
CA ALA A 175 -22.25 9.09 0.35
C ALA A 175 -22.07 9.30 -1.17
N ASP A 176 -22.23 8.25 -1.98
CA ASP A 176 -22.18 8.35 -3.43
C ASP A 176 -23.06 7.26 -4.07
N PRO A 177 -24.25 7.61 -4.58
CA PRO A 177 -25.14 6.65 -5.21
C PRO A 177 -24.60 6.05 -6.51
N ASN A 178 -23.59 6.70 -7.12
CA ASN A 178 -22.92 6.23 -8.34
C ASN A 178 -21.57 5.57 -8.05
N ALA A 179 -21.29 5.19 -6.80
CA ALA A 179 -20.04 4.53 -6.45
C ALA A 179 -19.82 3.27 -7.30
N GLY A 180 -18.65 3.16 -7.90
CA GLY A 180 -18.20 1.96 -8.58
C GLY A 180 -17.62 0.93 -7.61
N ALA A 181 -17.05 1.40 -6.49
CA ALA A 181 -16.48 0.55 -5.47
C ALA A 181 -16.58 1.20 -4.08
N PHE A 182 -16.64 0.33 -3.07
CA PHE A 182 -16.49 0.68 -1.66
C PHE A 182 -15.21 0.02 -1.15
N TYR A 183 -14.34 0.82 -0.53
CA TYR A 183 -13.13 0.32 0.07
C TYR A 183 -13.22 0.36 1.59
N VAL A 184 -12.98 -0.79 2.21
CA VAL A 184 -12.99 -0.96 3.68
C VAL A 184 -11.66 -1.60 4.08
N CYS A 185 -10.84 -0.87 4.82
CA CYS A 185 -9.61 -1.39 5.41
C CYS A 185 -9.91 -1.91 6.81
N ASN A 186 -9.78 -3.21 7.04
CA ASN A 186 -10.08 -3.83 8.33
C ASN A 186 -9.11 -5.00 8.63
N PRO A 187 -8.30 -4.91 9.69
CA PRO A 187 -8.11 -3.75 10.58
C PRO A 187 -7.70 -2.49 9.82
N ASN A 188 -8.11 -1.29 10.35
CA ASN A 188 -7.80 -0.04 9.67
C ASN A 188 -6.30 0.29 9.72
N ASN A 189 -5.85 1.04 8.72
CA ASN A 189 -4.49 1.58 8.64
C ASN A 189 -4.60 3.07 8.25
N PRO A 190 -4.20 3.99 9.10
CA PRO A 190 -3.76 3.84 10.49
C PRO A 190 -4.86 3.47 11.46
#